data_3dd357b2fcaee6ea8c5417ca1b05848c
#
_entry.id   3dd357b2fcaee6ea8c5417ca1b05848c
#
_cell.length_a   1.000
_cell.length_b   1.000
_cell.length_c   1.000
_cell.angle_alpha   90.00
_cell.angle_beta   90.00
_cell.angle_gamma   90.00
#
_symmetry.space_group_name_H-M   'P 1'
#
loop_
_entity.id
_entity.type
_entity.pdbx_description
1 polymer ?
#
loop_
_entity_poly.entity_id
_entity_poly.type
_entity_poly.pdbx_seq_one_letter_code
_entity_poly.pdbx_strand_id
1 'polypeptide(L)'
;NEPQLAFENLQSPEKGAAPTEMIHYPASEIKKQIDLIYKVGRGDDIAGSALIFSSSTQEETRNVLPTLTLAMNSLPAGGNQRPHRHNSVAVSLVIKGENCFSMIDGERKDWAPWATTITPPVSVHSHHNEGDEQSMFLIVQDGGLYYHARAMGFEFVD
;
A
#
# COMPACT_ATOMS: atom_id res chain seq x y z
N ASN A 1 -16.21 -30.86 9.07
CA ASN A 1 -14.78 -31.14 8.93
C ASN A 1 -14.13 -30.34 7.79
N GLU A 2 -14.61 -29.13 7.56
CA GLU A 2 -14.09 -28.23 6.53
C GLU A 2 -12.58 -27.96 6.62
N PRO A 3 -11.98 -27.77 7.81
CA PRO A 3 -10.55 -27.55 7.91
C PRO A 3 -9.71 -28.72 7.39
N GLN A 4 -10.14 -29.94 7.60
CA GLN A 4 -9.42 -31.11 7.14
C GLN A 4 -9.59 -31.31 5.63
N LEU A 5 -10.77 -31.06 5.10
CA LEU A 5 -11.01 -31.04 3.65
C LEU A 5 -10.17 -29.98 2.95
N ALA A 6 -10.04 -28.80 3.56
CA ALA A 6 -9.16 -27.76 3.03
C ALA A 6 -7.69 -28.21 3.03
N PHE A 7 -7.23 -28.92 4.06
CA PHE A 7 -5.87 -29.44 4.13
C PHE A 7 -5.62 -30.60 3.16
N GLU A 8 -6.55 -31.54 3.06
CA GLU A 8 -6.45 -32.70 2.17
C GLU A 8 -6.56 -32.30 0.69
N ASN A 9 -7.25 -31.22 0.41
CA ASN A 9 -7.41 -30.66 -0.94
C ASN A 9 -6.46 -29.48 -1.22
N LEU A 10 -5.53 -29.17 -0.32
CA LEU A 10 -4.43 -28.25 -0.59
C LEU A 10 -3.50 -28.89 -1.64
N GLN A 11 -3.95 -28.86 -2.86
CA GLN A 11 -3.08 -29.09 -3.99
C GLN A 11 -2.14 -27.91 -4.14
N SER A 12 -0.96 -28.13 -4.66
CA SER A 12 -0.09 -27.04 -5.08
C SER A 12 -0.93 -26.07 -5.92
N PRO A 13 -0.92 -24.77 -5.60
CA PRO A 13 -1.71 -23.83 -6.36
C PRO A 13 -1.39 -23.99 -7.83
N GLU A 14 -2.42 -24.06 -8.65
CA GLU A 14 -2.25 -24.05 -10.08
C GLU A 14 -1.52 -22.75 -10.50
N LYS A 15 -0.84 -22.84 -11.63
CA LYS A 15 -0.11 -21.74 -12.22
C LYS A 15 -0.96 -20.46 -12.22
N GLY A 16 -0.56 -19.44 -11.46
CA GLY A 16 -1.25 -18.16 -11.40
C GLY A 16 -2.09 -17.89 -10.15
N ALA A 17 -2.30 -18.88 -9.27
CA ALA A 17 -3.10 -18.68 -8.07
C ALA A 17 -2.35 -17.92 -6.97
N ALA A 18 -1.15 -18.34 -6.63
CA ALA A 18 -0.28 -17.68 -5.65
C ALA A 18 1.20 -17.96 -5.96
N PRO A 19 2.14 -17.13 -5.49
CA PRO A 19 3.56 -17.46 -5.57
C PRO A 19 3.84 -18.77 -4.83
N THR A 20 4.52 -19.70 -5.48
CA THR A 20 4.99 -20.95 -4.88
C THR A 20 6.43 -20.83 -4.39
N GLU A 21 7.10 -19.75 -4.73
CA GLU A 21 8.47 -19.46 -4.36
C GLU A 21 8.55 -18.20 -3.50
N MET A 22 9.57 -18.12 -2.67
CA MET A 22 9.85 -16.91 -1.89
C MET A 22 10.14 -15.74 -2.82
N ILE A 23 9.45 -14.63 -2.59
CA ILE A 23 9.73 -13.36 -3.27
C ILE A 23 10.44 -12.44 -2.29
N HIS A 24 11.56 -11.88 -2.74
CA HIS A 24 12.35 -10.92 -1.97
C HIS A 24 12.51 -9.64 -2.76
N TYR A 25 12.15 -8.53 -2.15
CA TYR A 25 12.36 -7.18 -2.67
C TYR A 25 13.51 -6.51 -1.89
N PRO A 26 14.73 -6.47 -2.43
CA PRO A 26 15.87 -5.89 -1.72
C PRO A 26 15.68 -4.41 -1.39
N ALA A 27 16.07 -3.98 -0.20
CA ALA A 27 15.94 -2.58 0.22
C ALA A 27 16.65 -1.60 -0.73
N SER A 28 17.78 -2.00 -1.31
CA SER A 28 18.51 -1.21 -2.31
C SER A 28 17.68 -0.95 -3.57
N GLU A 29 16.95 -1.96 -4.04
CA GLU A 29 16.07 -1.82 -5.21
C GLU A 29 14.85 -0.96 -4.90
N ILE A 30 14.23 -1.16 -3.74
CA ILE A 30 13.10 -0.33 -3.28
C ILE A 30 13.52 1.15 -3.26
N LYS A 31 14.63 1.48 -2.63
CA LYS A 31 15.14 2.86 -2.57
C LYS A 31 15.41 3.43 -3.94
N LYS A 32 16.09 2.68 -4.81
CA LYS A 32 16.38 3.08 -6.18
C LYS A 32 15.10 3.39 -6.97
N GLN A 33 14.06 2.57 -6.84
CA GLN A 33 12.79 2.79 -7.55
C GLN A 33 12.05 4.03 -7.00
N ILE A 34 12.03 4.23 -5.69
CA ILE A 34 11.46 5.42 -5.07
C ILE A 34 12.21 6.68 -5.57
N ASP A 35 13.54 6.67 -5.59
CA ASP A 35 14.35 7.78 -6.09
C ASP A 35 14.08 8.09 -7.57
N LEU A 36 13.84 7.05 -8.38
CA LEU A 36 13.45 7.22 -9.79
C LEU A 36 12.07 7.89 -9.91
N ILE A 37 11.09 7.48 -9.12
CA ILE A 37 9.76 8.08 -9.11
C ILE A 37 9.85 9.58 -8.80
N TYR A 38 10.68 9.96 -7.84
CA TYR A 38 10.91 11.37 -7.50
C TYR A 38 11.59 12.16 -8.62
N LYS A 39 12.60 11.56 -9.27
CA LYS A 39 13.30 12.21 -10.39
C LYS A 39 12.44 12.45 -11.62
N VAL A 40 11.51 11.55 -11.88
CA VAL A 40 10.61 11.66 -13.03
C VAL A 40 9.57 12.75 -12.82
N GLY A 41 9.29 13.13 -11.59
CA GLY A 41 8.36 14.20 -11.21
C GLY A 41 6.98 13.97 -11.83
N ARG A 42 5.98 13.71 -11.03
CA ARG A 42 4.60 13.85 -11.48
C ARG A 42 4.06 15.10 -10.84
N GLY A 43 3.33 15.90 -11.65
CA GLY A 43 2.76 17.15 -11.17
C GLY A 43 1.88 16.99 -9.92
N ASP A 44 1.53 18.09 -9.35
CA ASP A 44 1.09 18.34 -7.98
C ASP A 44 -0.18 17.59 -7.48
N ASP A 45 -0.83 16.80 -8.33
CA ASP A 45 -2.15 16.23 -8.03
C ASP A 45 -2.14 14.80 -7.52
N ILE A 46 -0.97 14.25 -7.20
CA ILE A 46 -0.90 12.82 -6.90
C ILE A 46 -0.67 12.59 -5.42
N ALA A 47 -1.44 11.64 -4.92
CA ALA A 47 -1.43 11.09 -3.59
C ALA A 47 -0.07 10.51 -3.12
N GLY A 48 1.04 11.25 -3.27
CA GLY A 48 2.38 10.79 -2.96
C GLY A 48 2.96 9.84 -4.02
N SER A 49 4.20 9.42 -3.82
CA SER A 49 4.86 8.44 -4.68
C SER A 49 4.67 7.04 -4.11
N ALA A 50 4.11 6.15 -4.89
CA ALA A 50 3.87 4.76 -4.50
C ALA A 50 4.62 3.79 -5.42
N LEU A 51 5.43 2.94 -4.82
CA LEU A 51 6.00 1.77 -5.46
C LEU A 51 5.12 0.57 -5.11
N ILE A 52 4.38 0.05 -6.09
CA ILE A 52 3.54 -1.13 -5.92
C ILE A 52 4.39 -2.37 -6.15
N PHE A 53 4.37 -3.28 -5.19
CA PHE A 53 5.03 -4.58 -5.32
C PHE A 53 4.13 -5.53 -6.11
N SER A 54 4.73 -6.26 -7.01
CA SER A 54 4.04 -7.25 -7.85
C SER A 54 4.80 -8.57 -7.84
N SER A 55 4.10 -9.66 -8.02
CA SER A 55 4.70 -10.98 -8.23
C SER A 55 4.48 -11.45 -9.66
N SER A 56 5.33 -12.38 -10.12
CA SER A 56 5.24 -12.94 -11.48
C SER A 56 3.90 -13.63 -11.77
N THR A 57 3.20 -14.07 -10.74
CA THR A 57 1.88 -14.68 -10.87
C THR A 57 0.72 -13.69 -10.82
N GLN A 58 1.00 -12.40 -10.55
CA GLN A 58 0.01 -11.34 -10.37
C GLN A 58 0.32 -10.09 -11.21
N GLU A 59 1.05 -10.24 -12.31
CA GLU A 59 1.47 -9.10 -13.15
C GLU A 59 0.30 -8.29 -13.72
N GLU A 60 -0.76 -8.95 -14.14
CA GLU A 60 -1.94 -8.32 -14.73
C GLU A 60 -2.69 -7.42 -13.72
N THR A 61 -2.75 -7.85 -12.45
CA THR A 61 -3.47 -7.15 -11.39
C THR A 61 -2.56 -6.23 -10.57
N ARG A 62 -1.23 -6.34 -10.76
CA ARG A 62 -0.23 -5.61 -9.96
C ARG A 62 -0.35 -5.85 -8.47
N ASN A 63 -0.83 -7.02 -8.07
CA ASN A 63 -0.92 -7.43 -6.68
C ASN A 63 0.33 -8.24 -6.29
N VAL A 64 0.63 -8.29 -5.01
CA VAL A 64 1.67 -9.18 -4.48
C VAL A 64 1.14 -10.59 -4.30
N LEU A 65 -0.11 -10.70 -3.89
CA LEU A 65 -0.89 -11.94 -3.76
C LEU A 65 -2.29 -11.72 -4.37
N PRO A 66 -3.05 -12.80 -4.66
CA PRO A 66 -4.40 -12.67 -5.23
C PRO A 66 -5.32 -11.74 -4.45
N THR A 67 -5.19 -11.69 -3.12
CA THR A 67 -6.05 -10.91 -2.23
C THR A 67 -5.38 -9.67 -1.65
N LEU A 68 -4.06 -9.53 -1.77
CA LEU A 68 -3.30 -8.48 -1.12
C LEU A 68 -2.55 -7.62 -2.14
N THR A 69 -2.65 -6.31 -1.94
CA THR A 69 -1.73 -5.31 -2.49
C THR A 69 -0.70 -4.93 -1.44
N LEU A 70 0.50 -4.64 -1.87
CA LEU A 70 1.59 -4.15 -1.04
C LEU A 70 2.22 -2.96 -1.75
N ALA A 71 2.38 -1.85 -1.04
CA ALA A 71 2.99 -0.66 -1.60
C ALA A 71 3.94 0.01 -0.60
N MET A 72 5.09 0.44 -1.09
CA MET A 72 5.92 1.40 -0.36
C MET A 72 5.54 2.80 -0.81
N ASN A 73 5.00 3.58 0.09
CA ASN A 73 4.61 4.96 -0.15
C ASN A 73 5.64 5.92 0.43
N SER A 74 5.70 7.09 -0.16
CA SER A 74 6.63 8.13 0.23
C SER A 74 6.06 9.51 -0.06
N LEU A 75 6.29 10.45 0.86
CA LEU A 75 5.97 11.86 0.68
C LEU A 75 7.25 12.68 0.73
N PRO A 76 7.47 13.65 -0.16
CA PRO A 76 8.57 14.59 -0.05
C PRO A 76 8.42 15.46 1.20
N ALA A 77 9.47 16.19 1.57
CA ALA A 77 9.38 17.24 2.57
C ALA A 77 8.28 18.25 2.18
N GLY A 78 7.39 18.59 3.11
CA GLY A 78 6.24 19.45 2.87
C GLY A 78 5.12 18.84 2.01
N GLY A 79 5.24 17.56 1.65
CA GLY A 79 4.29 16.88 0.77
C GLY A 79 2.98 16.50 1.47
N ASN A 80 1.86 16.71 0.77
CA ASN A 80 0.53 16.39 1.27
C ASN A 80 -0.21 15.53 0.27
N GLN A 81 -0.83 14.49 0.77
CA GLN A 81 -1.72 13.65 -0.01
C GLN A 81 -3.14 14.24 -0.01
N ARG A 82 -3.79 14.28 -1.16
CA ARG A 82 -5.19 14.70 -1.26
C ARG A 82 -6.09 13.73 -0.48
N PRO A 83 -7.09 14.22 0.29
CA PRO A 83 -8.06 13.37 0.95
C PRO A 83 -8.75 12.43 -0.04
N HIS A 84 -8.87 11.18 0.34
CA HIS A 84 -9.50 10.15 -0.49
C HIS A 84 -10.08 9.04 0.40
N ARG A 85 -10.88 8.18 -0.22
CA ARG A 85 -11.37 6.95 0.39
C ARG A 85 -11.43 5.81 -0.61
N HIS A 86 -11.39 4.61 -0.11
CA HIS A 86 -11.52 3.39 -0.89
C HIS A 86 -12.22 2.29 -0.08
N ASN A 87 -12.73 1.27 -0.77
CA ASN A 87 -13.46 0.18 -0.13
C ASN A 87 -12.57 -0.92 0.45
N SER A 88 -11.26 -0.90 0.21
CA SER A 88 -10.31 -1.79 0.88
C SER A 88 -9.94 -1.28 2.28
N VAL A 89 -9.62 -2.18 3.19
CA VAL A 89 -8.91 -1.83 4.42
C VAL A 89 -7.44 -1.59 4.12
N ALA A 90 -6.81 -0.64 4.80
CA ALA A 90 -5.37 -0.43 4.71
C ALA A 90 -4.71 -0.54 6.09
N VAL A 91 -3.60 -1.27 6.15
CA VAL A 91 -2.69 -1.29 7.29
C VAL A 91 -1.42 -0.59 6.86
N SER A 92 -1.09 0.52 7.51
CA SER A 92 0.10 1.32 7.25
C SER A 92 1.11 1.15 8.36
N LEU A 93 2.36 0.87 8.00
CA LEU A 93 3.50 0.82 8.90
C LEU A 93 4.48 1.94 8.55
N VAL A 94 4.72 2.85 9.48
CA VAL A 94 5.70 3.93 9.31
C VAL A 94 7.12 3.37 9.39
N ILE A 95 7.90 3.55 8.35
CA ILE A 95 9.33 3.20 8.31
C ILE A 95 10.17 4.42 8.70
N LYS A 96 9.87 5.57 8.09
CA LYS A 96 10.53 6.85 8.33
C LYS A 96 9.51 7.97 8.16
N GLY A 97 9.45 8.89 9.12
CA GLY A 97 8.56 10.04 9.04
C GLY A 97 8.65 10.85 10.32
N GLU A 98 9.44 11.92 10.30
CA GLU A 98 9.48 12.92 11.37
C GLU A 98 8.54 14.07 11.01
N ASN A 99 7.77 14.55 11.99
CA ASN A 99 6.71 15.54 11.78
C ASN A 99 5.70 15.16 10.68
N CYS A 100 5.43 13.88 10.54
CA CYS A 100 4.43 13.36 9.63
C CYS A 100 3.19 12.91 10.40
N PHE A 101 2.05 12.88 9.72
CA PHE A 101 0.79 12.41 10.29
C PHE A 101 -0.19 11.91 9.22
N SER A 102 -1.19 11.18 9.68
CA SER A 102 -2.37 10.86 8.89
C SER A 102 -3.59 11.59 9.45
N MET A 103 -4.46 12.05 8.58
CA MET A 103 -5.83 12.40 8.94
C MET A 103 -6.73 11.21 8.58
N ILE A 104 -7.55 10.73 9.51
CA ILE A 104 -8.50 9.64 9.28
C ILE A 104 -9.83 10.05 9.91
N ASP A 105 -10.86 10.22 9.10
CA ASP A 105 -12.18 10.70 9.49
C ASP A 105 -12.14 11.96 10.37
N GLY A 106 -11.23 12.88 10.03
CA GLY A 106 -11.03 14.14 10.75
C GLY A 106 -10.14 14.05 11.99
N GLU A 107 -9.66 12.87 12.35
CA GLU A 107 -8.73 12.68 13.46
C GLU A 107 -7.27 12.64 12.99
N ARG A 108 -6.41 13.43 13.65
CA ARG A 108 -4.96 13.42 13.40
C ARG A 108 -4.31 12.26 14.14
N LYS A 109 -3.47 11.50 13.43
CA LYS A 109 -2.63 10.44 13.97
C LYS A 109 -1.18 10.73 13.61
N ASP A 110 -0.39 11.19 14.59
CA ASP A 110 1.03 11.51 14.39
C ASP A 110 1.84 10.24 14.15
N TRP A 111 2.86 10.36 13.31
CA TRP A 111 3.74 9.26 12.97
C TRP A 111 4.97 9.19 13.88
N ALA A 112 5.38 7.98 14.14
CA ALA A 112 6.69 7.64 14.65
C ALA A 112 7.17 6.37 13.94
N PRO A 113 8.47 6.12 13.78
CA PRO A 113 8.96 4.86 13.26
C PRO A 113 8.32 3.67 13.99
N TRP A 114 7.86 2.68 13.23
CA TRP A 114 7.10 1.50 13.67
C TRP A 114 5.66 1.76 14.12
N ALA A 115 5.19 2.99 14.14
CA ALA A 115 3.77 3.23 14.34
C ALA A 115 2.96 2.54 13.23
N THR A 116 1.88 1.90 13.64
CA THR A 116 0.99 1.18 12.73
C THR A 116 -0.41 1.75 12.86
N THR A 117 -1.03 2.02 11.73
CA THR A 117 -2.38 2.57 11.65
C THR A 117 -3.25 1.69 10.77
N ILE A 118 -4.48 1.46 11.19
CA ILE A 118 -5.51 0.81 10.36
C ILE A 118 -6.45 1.89 9.87
N THR A 119 -6.61 1.99 8.55
CA THR A 119 -7.63 2.80 7.89
C THR A 119 -8.79 1.89 7.52
N PRO A 120 -9.96 2.03 8.15
CA PRO A 120 -11.13 1.21 7.82
C PRO A 120 -11.60 1.45 6.37
N PRO A 121 -12.35 0.50 5.79
CA PRO A 121 -12.99 0.71 4.50
C PRO A 121 -13.85 1.97 4.52
N VAL A 122 -13.83 2.71 3.42
CA VAL A 122 -14.56 3.96 3.15
C VAL A 122 -14.25 5.15 4.07
N SER A 123 -13.38 5.01 5.05
CA SER A 123 -12.88 6.13 5.85
C SER A 123 -12.14 7.14 4.99
N VAL A 124 -12.46 8.41 5.14
CA VAL A 124 -11.74 9.51 4.46
C VAL A 124 -10.38 9.69 5.11
N HIS A 125 -9.33 9.59 4.32
CA HIS A 125 -7.98 9.72 4.86
C HIS A 125 -7.03 10.43 3.91
N SER A 126 -5.96 10.97 4.50
CA SER A 126 -4.84 11.60 3.83
C SER A 126 -3.58 11.49 4.68
N HIS A 127 -2.43 11.60 4.02
CA HIS A 127 -1.13 11.56 4.70
C HIS A 127 -0.36 12.85 4.44
N HIS A 128 0.35 13.33 5.44
CA HIS A 128 1.00 14.63 5.44
C HIS A 128 2.42 14.53 5.97
N ASN A 129 3.33 15.26 5.34
CA ASN A 129 4.72 15.37 5.76
C ASN A 129 5.04 16.86 6.00
N GLU A 130 5.02 17.29 7.25
CA GLU A 130 5.42 18.63 7.68
C GLU A 130 6.92 18.72 8.05
N GLY A 131 7.64 17.62 7.89
CA GLY A 131 9.08 17.53 8.16
C GLY A 131 9.95 17.95 6.98
N ASP A 132 11.26 18.02 7.24
CA ASP A 132 12.28 18.44 6.29
C ASP A 132 12.84 17.31 5.44
N GLU A 133 12.46 16.06 5.75
CA GLU A 133 12.94 14.89 5.06
C GLU A 133 11.81 14.10 4.41
N GLN A 134 12.17 13.31 3.42
CA GLN A 134 11.29 12.35 2.78
C GLN A 134 10.79 11.31 3.79
N SER A 135 9.47 11.10 3.84
CA SER A 135 8.87 10.02 4.62
C SER A 135 8.76 8.72 3.82
N MET A 136 8.66 7.60 4.51
CA MET A 136 8.43 6.28 3.93
C MET A 136 7.50 5.46 4.83
N PHE A 137 6.49 4.86 4.25
CA PHE A 137 5.56 3.99 4.95
C PHE A 137 5.08 2.85 4.05
N LEU A 138 5.01 1.67 4.64
CA LEU A 138 4.53 0.47 3.96
C LEU A 138 3.02 0.37 4.14
N ILE A 139 2.30 0.09 3.07
CA ILE A 139 0.85 -0.16 3.10
C ILE A 139 0.58 -1.58 2.62
N VAL A 140 -0.19 -2.30 3.41
CA VAL A 140 -0.80 -3.58 3.06
C VAL A 140 -2.31 -3.40 2.99
N GLN A 141 -2.91 -3.80 1.88
CA GLN A 141 -4.35 -3.69 1.68
C GLN A 141 -4.93 -5.02 1.19
N ASP A 142 -6.17 -5.28 1.52
CA ASP A 142 -6.96 -6.34 0.88
C ASP A 142 -7.48 -5.92 -0.51
N GLY A 143 -6.92 -4.85 -1.04
CA GLY A 143 -7.23 -4.31 -2.37
C GLY A 143 -7.14 -5.33 -3.49
N GLY A 144 -6.26 -6.33 -3.35
CA GLY A 144 -6.13 -7.42 -4.32
C GLY A 144 -7.44 -8.14 -4.59
N LEU A 145 -8.22 -8.37 -3.54
CA LEU A 145 -9.55 -8.98 -3.66
C LEU A 145 -10.49 -8.14 -4.55
N TYR A 146 -10.52 -6.84 -4.31
CA TYR A 146 -11.38 -5.92 -5.06
C TYR A 146 -10.91 -5.73 -6.50
N TYR A 147 -9.60 -5.68 -6.76
CA TYR A 147 -9.06 -5.64 -8.11
C TYR A 147 -9.39 -6.93 -8.87
N HIS A 148 -9.23 -8.07 -8.24
CA HIS A 148 -9.58 -9.36 -8.84
C HIS A 148 -11.08 -9.44 -9.18
N ALA A 149 -11.95 -8.98 -8.28
CA ALA A 149 -13.39 -8.92 -8.48
C ALA A 149 -13.85 -7.77 -9.41
N ARG A 150 -12.93 -6.88 -9.86
CA ARG A 150 -13.24 -5.65 -10.61
C ARG A 150 -14.23 -4.73 -9.87
N ALA A 151 -14.10 -4.69 -8.56
CA ALA A 151 -14.99 -3.98 -7.64
C ALA A 151 -14.25 -2.94 -6.77
N MET A 152 -13.02 -2.57 -7.13
CA MET A 152 -12.28 -1.53 -6.42
C MET A 152 -13.00 -0.19 -6.57
N GLY A 153 -13.40 0.37 -5.42
CA GLY A 153 -13.90 1.73 -5.30
C GLY A 153 -12.80 2.64 -4.78
N PHE A 154 -12.60 3.76 -5.45
CA PHE A 154 -11.67 4.81 -5.03
C PHE A 154 -12.24 6.17 -5.46
N GLU A 155 -12.20 7.15 -4.57
CA GLU A 155 -12.53 8.53 -4.91
C GLU A 155 -11.74 9.54 -4.08
N PHE A 156 -11.46 10.69 -4.67
CA PHE A 156 -10.99 11.86 -3.93
C PHE A 156 -12.18 12.57 -3.28
N VAL A 157 -11.92 13.15 -2.11
CA VAL A 157 -12.91 13.93 -1.35
C VAL A 157 -12.43 15.37 -1.30
N ASP A 158 -13.32 16.31 -1.61
CA ASP A 158 -13.05 17.77 -1.56
C ASP A 158 -13.29 18.31 -0.15
#